data_abf780ba733e6cb55e9e42589b48cd12
#
_entry.id   abf780ba733e6cb55e9e42589b48cd12
#
_cell.length_a   1.000
_cell.length_b   1.000
_cell.length_c   1.000
_cell.angle_alpha   90.00
_cell.angle_beta   90.00
_cell.angle_gamma   90.00
#
_symmetry.space_group_name_H-M   'P 1'
#
loop_
_entity.id
_entity.type
_entity.pdbx_description
1 polymer ?
#
loop_
_entity_poly.entity_id
_entity_poly.type
_entity_poly.pdbx_seq_one_letter_code
_entity_poly.pdbx_strand_id
1 'polypeptide(L)'
;MTTLRKASAAAAAAAAVSVAASAGAHHSYAMFDGTHTVTVKGTIAKVEWVNPHVFIWMYVPNPAAKDGYELYAFENGSTNVLMRRGWTKDTLAAGEELTVEYWPLADGRPGGHFRAATHANGSITRGAGGPAGVDGKGGAGATVPGASPQ
;
A
#
# COMPACT_ATOMS: atom_id res chain seq x y z
N MET A 1 50.55 4.45 -19.52
CA MET A 1 50.02 3.78 -18.29
C MET A 1 48.90 4.58 -17.58
N THR A 2 48.74 5.88 -17.81
CA THR A 2 47.77 6.76 -17.12
C THR A 2 46.32 6.61 -17.58
N THR A 3 46.07 6.26 -18.86
CA THR A 3 44.73 6.09 -19.43
C THR A 3 43.99 4.86 -18.94
N LEU A 4 44.71 3.74 -18.73
CA LEU A 4 44.12 2.47 -18.25
C LEU A 4 43.63 2.60 -16.78
N ARG A 5 44.36 3.33 -15.93
CA ARG A 5 44.00 3.59 -14.53
C ARG A 5 42.77 4.48 -14.40
N LYS A 6 42.59 5.46 -15.32
CA LYS A 6 41.38 6.33 -15.33
C LYS A 6 40.13 5.56 -15.77
N ALA A 7 40.25 4.64 -16.74
CA ALA A 7 39.14 3.81 -17.18
C ALA A 7 38.66 2.82 -16.08
N SER A 8 39.60 2.22 -15.34
CA SER A 8 39.26 1.33 -14.22
C SER A 8 38.59 2.03 -13.06
N ALA A 9 38.99 3.28 -12.73
CA ALA A 9 38.37 4.07 -11.68
C ALA A 9 36.93 4.50 -12.04
N ALA A 10 36.69 4.86 -13.32
CA ALA A 10 35.35 5.21 -13.80
C ALA A 10 34.38 4.02 -13.79
N ALA A 11 34.88 2.82 -14.18
CA ALA A 11 34.07 1.59 -14.13
C ALA A 11 33.70 1.17 -12.69
N ALA A 12 34.63 1.32 -11.74
CA ALA A 12 34.37 1.04 -10.32
C ALA A 12 33.37 2.04 -9.71
N ALA A 13 33.44 3.32 -10.08
CA ALA A 13 32.47 4.32 -9.62
C ALA A 13 31.07 4.07 -10.19
N ALA A 14 30.93 3.67 -11.46
CA ALA A 14 29.64 3.34 -12.07
C ALA A 14 29.01 2.10 -11.42
N ALA A 15 29.81 1.07 -11.08
CA ALA A 15 29.32 -0.13 -10.39
C ALA A 15 28.85 0.19 -8.97
N ALA A 16 29.54 1.08 -8.23
CA ALA A 16 29.13 1.50 -6.89
C ALA A 16 27.79 2.24 -6.86
N VAL A 17 27.54 3.11 -7.85
CA VAL A 17 26.26 3.84 -7.98
C VAL A 17 25.11 2.89 -8.30
N SER A 18 25.33 1.84 -9.11
CA SER A 18 24.30 0.85 -9.47
C SER A 18 23.85 0.01 -8.29
N VAL A 19 24.77 -0.30 -7.34
CA VAL A 19 24.45 -1.06 -6.12
C VAL A 19 23.65 -0.20 -5.12
N ALA A 20 23.95 1.09 -5.01
CA ALA A 20 23.25 2.01 -4.11
C ALA A 20 21.78 2.25 -4.53
N ALA A 21 21.47 2.25 -5.85
CA ALA A 21 20.12 2.45 -6.34
C ALA A 21 19.18 1.28 -6.03
N SER A 22 19.68 0.05 -5.94
CA SER A 22 18.86 -1.12 -5.59
C SER A 22 18.55 -1.24 -4.09
N ALA A 23 19.38 -0.67 -3.20
CA ALA A 23 19.16 -0.69 -1.76
C ALA A 23 17.94 0.15 -1.33
N GLY A 24 17.65 1.25 -2.03
CA GLY A 24 16.51 2.12 -1.72
C GLY A 24 15.14 1.50 -1.98
N ALA A 25 15.03 0.56 -2.94
CA ALA A 25 13.75 -0.05 -3.32
C ALA A 25 13.26 -1.11 -2.31
N HIS A 26 14.15 -1.73 -1.53
CA HIS A 26 13.77 -2.74 -0.54
C HIS A 26 13.32 -2.15 0.80
N HIS A 27 13.60 -0.88 1.07
CA HIS A 27 13.24 -0.25 2.36
C HIS A 27 11.75 0.16 2.45
N SER A 28 11.04 0.32 1.33
CA SER A 28 9.67 0.81 1.35
C SER A 28 8.66 -0.15 2.00
N TYR A 29 8.90 -1.47 1.95
CA TYR A 29 8.03 -2.45 2.58
C TYR A 29 8.45 -2.86 4.01
N ALA A 30 9.69 -2.57 4.43
CA ALA A 30 10.18 -2.92 5.76
C ALA A 30 9.47 -2.20 6.91
N MET A 31 8.74 -1.12 6.60
CA MET A 31 7.93 -0.40 7.57
C MET A 31 6.57 -1.04 7.86
N PHE A 32 6.14 -2.01 7.05
CA PHE A 32 4.86 -2.72 7.22
C PHE A 32 5.09 -4.13 7.74
N ASP A 33 4.24 -4.57 8.67
CA ASP A 33 4.21 -5.96 9.11
C ASP A 33 3.38 -6.80 8.12
N GLY A 34 4.05 -7.39 7.14
CA GLY A 34 3.44 -8.26 6.14
C GLY A 34 3.11 -9.67 6.62
N THR A 35 3.35 -10.00 7.91
CA THR A 35 3.10 -11.35 8.45
C THR A 35 1.63 -11.60 8.75
N HIS A 36 0.84 -10.54 8.95
CA HIS A 36 -0.59 -10.64 9.19
C HIS A 36 -1.35 -9.48 8.52
N THR A 37 -2.63 -9.71 8.27
CA THR A 37 -3.55 -8.71 7.72
C THR A 37 -4.51 -8.28 8.81
N VAL A 38 -4.70 -6.98 8.95
CA VAL A 38 -5.65 -6.35 9.86
C VAL A 38 -6.80 -5.77 9.06
N THR A 39 -7.98 -5.72 9.66
CA THR A 39 -9.19 -5.18 9.05
C THR A 39 -9.76 -4.06 9.91
N VAL A 40 -10.11 -2.94 9.29
CA VAL A 40 -10.83 -1.84 9.94
C VAL A 40 -11.98 -1.36 9.08
N LYS A 41 -13.07 -0.91 9.73
CA LYS A 41 -14.20 -0.26 9.08
C LYS A 41 -14.17 1.24 9.36
N GLY A 42 -14.45 2.05 8.35
CA GLY A 42 -14.47 3.50 8.50
C GLY A 42 -14.96 4.22 7.25
N THR A 43 -14.82 5.54 7.25
CA THR A 43 -15.26 6.42 6.17
C THR A 43 -14.06 7.08 5.50
N ILE A 44 -13.97 7.04 4.18
CA ILE A 44 -12.92 7.70 3.42
C ILE A 44 -12.96 9.20 3.67
N ALA A 45 -11.85 9.76 4.17
CA ALA A 45 -11.67 11.20 4.34
C ALA A 45 -11.24 11.85 3.01
N LYS A 46 -10.26 11.25 2.33
CA LYS A 46 -9.76 11.68 1.01
C LYS A 46 -8.91 10.59 0.39
N VAL A 47 -8.71 10.69 -0.93
CA VAL A 47 -7.71 9.92 -1.68
C VAL A 47 -6.72 10.90 -2.30
N GLU A 48 -5.44 10.74 -1.99
CA GLU A 48 -4.35 11.50 -2.60
C GLU A 48 -3.80 10.71 -3.79
N TRP A 49 -4.26 11.04 -4.99
CA TRP A 49 -3.86 10.38 -6.23
C TRP A 49 -2.59 11.00 -6.79
N VAL A 50 -1.43 10.67 -6.19
CA VAL A 50 -0.11 11.24 -6.51
C VAL A 50 0.96 10.15 -6.64
N ASN A 51 2.09 10.48 -7.28
CA ASN A 51 3.30 9.64 -7.28
C ASN A 51 4.25 10.10 -6.15
N PRO A 52 5.08 9.21 -5.60
CA PRO A 52 5.29 7.81 -5.98
C PRO A 52 4.22 6.83 -5.45
N HIS A 53 3.40 7.22 -4.47
CA HIS A 53 2.39 6.36 -3.87
C HIS A 53 1.06 7.09 -3.71
N VAL A 54 -0.04 6.37 -3.98
CA VAL A 54 -1.39 6.83 -3.68
C VAL A 54 -1.66 6.59 -2.19
N PHE A 55 -2.22 7.59 -1.50
CA PHE A 55 -2.65 7.46 -0.11
C PHE A 55 -4.16 7.54 0.01
N ILE A 56 -4.71 6.63 0.83
CA ILE A 56 -6.12 6.59 1.19
C ILE A 56 -6.21 6.95 2.67
N TRP A 57 -6.86 8.08 2.97
CA TRP A 57 -7.08 8.56 4.32
C TRP A 57 -8.49 8.18 4.76
N MET A 58 -8.63 7.61 5.96
CA MET A 58 -9.90 7.11 6.45
C MET A 58 -10.12 7.46 7.93
N TYR A 59 -11.31 7.95 8.27
CA TYR A 59 -11.77 8.10 9.64
C TYR A 59 -12.26 6.74 10.15
N VAL A 60 -11.58 6.19 11.16
CA VAL A 60 -11.93 4.95 11.82
C VAL A 60 -12.54 5.27 13.18
N PRO A 61 -13.73 4.78 13.55
CA PRO A 61 -14.34 5.02 14.85
C PRO A 61 -13.41 4.61 15.99
N ASN A 62 -13.15 5.51 16.91
CA ASN A 62 -12.36 5.27 18.11
C ASN A 62 -13.00 6.07 19.29
N PRO A 63 -13.84 5.42 20.12
CA PRO A 63 -14.51 6.09 21.25
C PRO A 63 -13.56 6.71 22.28
N ALA A 64 -12.29 6.26 22.31
CA ALA A 64 -11.28 6.82 23.21
C ALA A 64 -10.62 8.09 22.65
N ALA A 65 -10.77 8.37 21.36
CA ALA A 65 -10.26 9.58 20.75
C ALA A 65 -11.17 10.78 21.07
N LYS A 66 -10.57 11.99 21.18
CA LYS A 66 -11.27 13.23 21.51
C LYS A 66 -12.47 13.51 20.60
N ASP A 67 -12.31 13.23 19.31
CA ASP A 67 -13.32 13.49 18.27
C ASP A 67 -14.14 12.24 17.89
N GLY A 68 -13.98 11.14 18.65
CA GLY A 68 -14.71 9.88 18.43
C GLY A 68 -14.18 9.03 17.27
N TYR A 69 -13.11 9.45 16.61
CA TYR A 69 -12.47 8.73 15.52
C TYR A 69 -10.96 8.98 15.49
N GLU A 70 -10.25 8.12 14.76
CA GLU A 70 -8.83 8.21 14.50
C GLU A 70 -8.60 8.23 12.99
N LEU A 71 -7.63 9.03 12.53
CA LEU A 71 -7.30 9.14 11.12
C LEU A 71 -6.24 8.10 10.75
N TYR A 72 -6.62 7.17 9.89
CA TYR A 72 -5.74 6.14 9.32
C TYR A 72 -5.22 6.59 7.96
N ALA A 73 -3.96 6.26 7.67
CA ALA A 73 -3.32 6.47 6.37
C ALA A 73 -2.93 5.12 5.76
N PHE A 74 -3.49 4.78 4.61
CA PHE A 74 -3.14 3.56 3.88
C PHE A 74 -2.35 3.91 2.64
N GLU A 75 -1.10 3.44 2.57
CA GLU A 75 -0.26 3.55 1.38
C GLU A 75 -0.62 2.47 0.37
N ASN A 76 -0.75 2.84 -0.90
CA ASN A 76 -0.98 1.94 -2.02
C ASN A 76 0.13 2.13 -3.07
N GLY A 77 0.07 1.43 -4.19
CA GLY A 77 1.04 1.57 -5.26
C GLY A 77 1.02 2.93 -5.96
N SER A 78 1.94 3.12 -6.89
CA SER A 78 1.97 4.32 -7.73
C SER A 78 0.73 4.41 -8.63
N THR A 79 0.39 5.62 -9.07
CA THR A 79 -0.74 5.85 -9.98
C THR A 79 -0.66 4.98 -11.24
N ASN A 80 0.53 4.80 -11.82
CA ASN A 80 0.74 3.96 -13.01
C ASN A 80 0.48 2.47 -12.74
N VAL A 81 0.84 1.96 -11.57
CA VAL A 81 0.57 0.57 -11.18
C VAL A 81 -0.91 0.35 -11.00
N LEU A 82 -1.57 1.27 -10.32
CA LEU A 82 -3.01 1.20 -10.04
C LEU A 82 -3.85 1.34 -11.32
N MET A 83 -3.51 2.26 -12.23
CA MET A 83 -4.19 2.39 -13.53
C MET A 83 -4.14 1.09 -14.35
N ARG A 84 -3.00 0.39 -14.38
CA ARG A 84 -2.90 -0.92 -15.03
C ARG A 84 -3.78 -2.01 -14.39
N ARG A 85 -4.23 -1.80 -13.15
CA ARG A 85 -5.16 -2.67 -12.42
C ARG A 85 -6.61 -2.18 -12.50
N GLY A 86 -6.89 -1.20 -13.34
CA GLY A 86 -8.22 -0.66 -13.55
C GLY A 86 -8.66 0.43 -12.56
N TRP A 87 -7.75 0.91 -11.70
CA TRP A 87 -8.06 2.02 -10.82
C TRP A 87 -8.07 3.34 -11.59
N THR A 88 -8.92 4.24 -11.13
CA THR A 88 -8.94 5.65 -11.49
C THR A 88 -8.83 6.49 -10.22
N LYS A 89 -8.68 7.81 -10.36
CA LYS A 89 -8.72 8.74 -9.21
C LYS A 89 -10.06 8.71 -8.47
N ASP A 90 -11.13 8.19 -9.09
CA ASP A 90 -12.49 8.13 -8.57
C ASP A 90 -12.89 6.69 -8.14
N THR A 91 -11.93 5.76 -8.09
CA THR A 91 -12.21 4.36 -7.68
C THR A 91 -12.69 4.25 -6.24
N LEU A 92 -12.20 5.10 -5.36
CA LEU A 92 -12.69 5.30 -3.99
C LEU A 92 -13.02 6.77 -3.80
N ALA A 93 -14.13 7.08 -3.16
CA ALA A 93 -14.62 8.44 -3.00
C ALA A 93 -14.65 8.90 -1.53
N ALA A 94 -14.36 10.18 -1.28
CA ALA A 94 -14.56 10.78 0.04
C ALA A 94 -16.01 10.61 0.50
N GLY A 95 -16.23 10.26 1.76
CA GLY A 95 -17.53 9.98 2.35
C GLY A 95 -18.01 8.53 2.18
N GLU A 96 -17.29 7.70 1.42
CA GLU A 96 -17.64 6.29 1.23
C GLU A 96 -17.27 5.47 2.48
N GLU A 97 -18.20 4.63 2.96
CA GLU A 97 -17.96 3.69 4.06
C GLU A 97 -17.41 2.37 3.50
N LEU A 98 -16.25 1.94 3.99
CA LEU A 98 -15.52 0.76 3.55
C LEU A 98 -15.02 -0.07 4.73
N THR A 99 -14.81 -1.36 4.46
CA THR A 99 -13.98 -2.23 5.29
C THR A 99 -12.65 -2.44 4.58
N VAL A 100 -11.55 -1.95 5.18
CA VAL A 100 -10.21 -1.99 4.58
C VAL A 100 -9.39 -3.09 5.22
N GLU A 101 -8.79 -3.95 4.39
CA GLU A 101 -7.75 -4.91 4.75
C GLU A 101 -6.38 -4.28 4.47
N TYR A 102 -5.44 -4.38 5.41
CA TYR A 102 -4.13 -3.77 5.28
C TYR A 102 -3.06 -4.51 6.09
N TRP A 103 -1.81 -4.33 5.73
CA TRP A 103 -0.67 -4.68 6.58
C TRP A 103 -0.34 -3.48 7.47
N PRO A 104 -0.34 -3.65 8.81
CA PRO A 104 -0.13 -2.53 9.71
C PRO A 104 1.30 -1.99 9.64
N LEU A 105 1.47 -0.74 10.03
CA LEU A 105 2.79 -0.17 10.30
C LEU A 105 3.43 -0.92 11.46
N ALA A 106 4.70 -1.31 11.32
CA ALA A 106 5.45 -2.05 12.34
C ALA A 106 5.67 -1.23 13.64
N ASP A 107 5.57 0.09 13.56
CA ASP A 107 5.68 1.00 14.70
C ASP A 107 4.36 1.25 15.43
N GLY A 108 3.26 0.63 14.98
CA GLY A 108 1.94 0.70 15.62
C GLY A 108 1.15 1.98 15.35
N ARG A 109 1.60 2.89 14.49
CA ARG A 109 0.81 4.06 14.09
C ARG A 109 -0.43 3.65 13.30
N PRO A 110 -1.52 4.46 13.33
CA PRO A 110 -2.76 4.19 12.59
C PRO A 110 -2.53 4.14 11.07
N GLY A 111 -2.81 2.99 10.45
CA GLY A 111 -2.67 2.79 9.02
C GLY A 111 -1.68 1.71 8.64
N GLY A 112 -1.29 1.68 7.35
CA GLY A 112 -0.42 0.64 6.83
C GLY A 112 -0.44 0.54 5.32
N HIS A 113 -0.08 -0.64 4.80
CA HIS A 113 -0.12 -0.91 3.37
C HIS A 113 -1.48 -1.45 2.96
N PHE A 114 -2.17 -0.74 2.06
CA PHE A 114 -3.50 -1.10 1.56
C PHE A 114 -3.48 -2.43 0.79
N ARG A 115 -4.37 -3.36 1.15
CA ARG A 115 -4.51 -4.66 0.48
C ARG A 115 -5.80 -4.75 -0.31
N ALA A 116 -6.90 -4.46 0.31
CA ALA A 116 -8.23 -4.50 -0.31
C ALA A 116 -9.21 -3.60 0.45
N ALA A 117 -10.28 -3.22 -0.21
CA ALA A 117 -11.45 -2.60 0.41
C ALA A 117 -12.71 -3.35 0.00
N THR A 118 -13.58 -3.66 0.97
CA THR A 118 -14.91 -4.20 0.73
C THR A 118 -15.92 -3.06 0.86
N HIS A 119 -16.69 -2.85 -0.20
CA HIS A 119 -17.75 -1.85 -0.28
C HIS A 119 -19.04 -2.33 0.41
N ALA A 120 -19.97 -1.44 0.71
CA ALA A 120 -21.24 -1.77 1.33
C ALA A 120 -22.09 -2.78 0.53
N ASN A 121 -21.94 -2.82 -0.79
CA ASN A 121 -22.61 -3.78 -1.67
C ASN A 121 -21.88 -5.15 -1.77
N GLY A 122 -20.79 -5.34 -1.01
CA GLY A 122 -19.99 -6.55 -1.00
C GLY A 122 -18.95 -6.66 -2.12
N SER A 123 -18.86 -5.70 -3.03
CA SER A 123 -17.80 -5.69 -4.05
C SER A 123 -16.43 -5.40 -3.41
N ILE A 124 -15.35 -5.90 -4.02
CA ILE A 124 -14.00 -5.78 -3.49
C ILE A 124 -13.10 -5.05 -4.46
N THR A 125 -12.48 -3.97 -3.99
CA THR A 125 -11.43 -3.23 -4.68
C THR A 125 -10.06 -3.65 -4.11
N ARG A 126 -9.17 -4.21 -4.95
CA ARG A 126 -7.85 -4.69 -4.54
C ARG A 126 -6.75 -3.67 -4.83
N GLY A 127 -5.81 -3.53 -3.89
CA GLY A 127 -4.65 -2.65 -4.03
C GLY A 127 -3.58 -3.16 -4.99
N ALA A 128 -2.45 -2.45 -5.02
CA ALA A 128 -1.31 -2.79 -5.90
C ALA A 128 -0.63 -4.12 -5.54
N GLY A 129 -0.89 -4.67 -4.36
CA GLY A 129 -0.20 -5.85 -3.83
C GLY A 129 1.08 -5.48 -3.06
N GLY A 130 1.67 -6.47 -2.42
CA GLY A 130 2.96 -6.36 -1.74
C GLY A 130 4.15 -6.68 -2.66
N PRO A 131 5.37 -6.89 -2.10
CA PRO A 131 6.54 -7.33 -2.85
C PRO A 131 6.23 -8.58 -3.68
N ALA A 132 6.85 -8.70 -4.85
CA ALA A 132 6.71 -9.87 -5.71
C ALA A 132 7.02 -11.16 -4.91
N GLY A 133 6.03 -12.05 -4.80
CA GLY A 133 6.12 -13.31 -4.04
C GLY A 133 5.27 -13.37 -2.77
N VAL A 134 4.73 -12.25 -2.28
CA VAL A 134 3.81 -12.21 -1.14
C VAL A 134 2.35 -12.12 -1.60
N ASP A 135 2.11 -11.75 -2.85
CA ASP A 135 0.80 -11.88 -3.47
C ASP A 135 0.56 -13.37 -3.73
N GLY A 136 -0.16 -14.03 -2.84
CA GLY A 136 -0.71 -15.34 -3.14
C GLY A 136 -1.35 -15.26 -4.52
N LYS A 137 -1.00 -16.19 -5.42
CA LYS A 137 -1.47 -16.29 -6.81
C LYS A 137 -2.87 -15.72 -6.93
N GLY A 138 -2.98 -14.54 -7.54
CA GLY A 138 -4.25 -13.92 -7.83
C GLY A 138 -5.05 -14.77 -8.80
N GLY A 139 -5.76 -15.73 -8.27
CA GLY A 139 -6.86 -16.37 -8.95
C GLY A 139 -7.98 -15.35 -9.07
N ALA A 140 -8.44 -15.14 -10.31
CA ALA A 140 -9.70 -14.50 -10.56
C ALA A 140 -10.78 -15.12 -9.66
N GLY A 141 -11.55 -14.27 -8.95
CA GLY A 141 -12.85 -14.60 -8.41
C GLY A 141 -12.91 -15.76 -7.40
N ALA A 142 -12.48 -15.55 -6.16
CA ALA A 142 -13.01 -16.34 -5.06
C ALA A 142 -14.05 -15.49 -4.31
N THR A 143 -15.30 -15.74 -4.61
CA THR A 143 -16.44 -15.39 -3.77
C THR A 143 -16.25 -16.09 -2.43
N VAL A 144 -16.01 -15.35 -1.36
CA VAL A 144 -16.05 -15.91 -0.01
C VAL A 144 -17.50 -15.90 0.45
N PRO A 145 -18.12 -17.04 0.79
CA PRO A 145 -19.47 -17.07 1.36
C PRO A 145 -19.46 -16.45 2.77
N GLY A 146 -20.51 -15.72 3.06
CA GLY A 146 -20.82 -14.95 4.24
C GLY A 146 -20.23 -15.40 5.57
N ALA A 147 -19.62 -14.44 6.27
CA ALA A 147 -19.43 -14.50 7.70
C ALA A 147 -20.75 -14.08 8.34
N SER A 148 -21.41 -15.02 9.02
CA SER A 148 -22.57 -14.76 9.88
C SER A 148 -22.15 -13.93 11.09
N PRO A 149 -23.00 -13.00 11.57
CA PRO A 149 -22.72 -12.22 12.78
C PRO A 149 -22.96 -13.10 14.02
N GLN A 150 -22.02 -13.08 14.98
CA GLN A 150 -22.30 -13.36 16.40
C GLN A 150 -21.96 -12.13 17.21
#